data_30bbffa396b82c721d8242bf4c382cb7
#
_entry.id   30bbffa396b82c721d8242bf4c382cb7
#
_cell.length_a   1.000
_cell.length_b   1.000
_cell.length_c   1.000
_cell.angle_alpha   90.00
_cell.angle_beta   90.00
_cell.angle_gamma   90.00
#
_symmetry.space_group_name_H-M   'P 1'
#
loop_
_entity.id
_entity.type
_entity.pdbx_description
1 polymer ?
#
loop_
_entity_poly.entity_id
_entity_poly.type
_entity_poly.pdbx_seq_one_letter_code
_entity_poly.pdbx_strand_id
1 'polypeptide(L)'
;MHYVISATWGPTDVTRAALPFVFAATALQAGDTVLLMLFHDAVTIAVDGTHQKMIPFGPPAKFAEVFSNPNATVLVCKPCAEVRSISENMLVHNAVFGGMNNLHQHTS
;
A
#
# COMPACT_ATOMS: atom_id res chain seq x y z
N MET A 1 12.84 10.43 9.43
CA MET A 1 12.32 9.23 10.09
C MET A 1 11.93 8.17 9.06
N HIS A 2 11.79 6.93 9.51
CA HIS A 2 11.30 5.83 8.70
C HIS A 2 10.07 5.25 9.36
N TYR A 3 8.97 5.19 8.62
CA TYR A 3 7.71 4.64 9.14
C TYR A 3 7.41 3.30 8.48
N VAL A 4 6.96 2.34 9.30
CA VAL A 4 6.47 1.05 8.85
C VAL A 4 4.97 1.02 9.10
N ILE A 5 4.19 0.86 8.04
CA ILE A 5 2.74 0.95 8.07
C ILE A 5 2.15 -0.34 7.53
N SER A 6 1.19 -0.92 8.25
CA SER A 6 0.42 -2.07 7.77
C SER A 6 -0.99 -1.63 7.40
N ALA A 7 -1.51 -2.18 6.31
CA ALA A 7 -2.84 -1.89 5.82
C ALA A 7 -3.58 -3.19 5.52
N THR A 8 -4.86 -3.26 5.86
CA THR A 8 -5.66 -4.46 5.66
C THR A 8 -6.97 -4.21 4.90
N TRP A 9 -7.42 -2.97 4.84
CA TRP A 9 -8.66 -2.62 4.15
C TRP A 9 -8.44 -2.38 2.67
N GLY A 10 -9.39 -2.85 1.86
CA GLY A 10 -9.37 -2.70 0.41
C GLY A 10 -10.62 -1.99 -0.11
N PRO A 11 -11.03 -2.27 -1.36
CA PRO A 11 -12.12 -1.54 -2.03
C PRO A 11 -13.48 -1.65 -1.35
N THR A 12 -13.69 -2.61 -0.46
CA THR A 12 -14.98 -2.75 0.24
C THR A 12 -15.22 -1.64 1.26
N ASP A 13 -14.16 -0.96 1.71
CA ASP A 13 -14.28 0.22 2.55
C ASP A 13 -13.18 1.20 2.15
N VAL A 14 -13.48 2.01 1.15
CA VAL A 14 -12.48 2.89 0.52
C VAL A 14 -11.96 3.92 1.50
N THR A 15 -12.80 4.43 2.40
CA THR A 15 -12.37 5.44 3.38
C THR A 15 -11.34 4.87 4.35
N ARG A 16 -11.58 3.66 4.87
CA ARG A 16 -10.60 2.99 5.74
C ARG A 16 -9.35 2.62 4.97
N ALA A 17 -9.51 2.15 3.74
CA ALA A 17 -8.38 1.79 2.89
C ALA A 17 -7.46 2.98 2.61
N ALA A 18 -8.01 4.18 2.51
CA ALA A 18 -7.25 5.38 2.20
C ALA A 18 -6.41 5.87 3.38
N LEU A 19 -6.80 5.61 4.63
CA LEU A 19 -6.14 6.19 5.81
C LEU A 19 -4.63 5.91 5.88
N PRO A 20 -4.15 4.67 5.69
CA PRO A 20 -2.70 4.42 5.69
C PRO A 20 -1.98 5.20 4.60
N PHE A 21 -2.60 5.35 3.44
CA PHE A 21 -2.01 6.09 2.32
C PHE A 21 -1.97 7.59 2.59
N VAL A 22 -2.98 8.14 3.26
CA VAL A 22 -2.98 9.55 3.65
C VAL A 22 -1.85 9.83 4.63
N PHE A 23 -1.66 8.98 5.63
CA PHE A 23 -0.54 9.13 6.55
C PHE A 23 0.81 8.99 5.84
N ALA A 24 0.93 7.96 4.98
CA ALA A 24 2.16 7.73 4.24
C ALA A 24 2.51 8.95 3.38
N ALA A 25 1.54 9.52 2.67
CA ALA A 25 1.77 10.70 1.85
C ALA A 25 2.23 11.89 2.69
N THR A 26 1.65 12.07 3.87
CA THR A 26 2.05 13.13 4.81
C THR A 26 3.50 12.96 5.24
N ALA A 27 3.90 11.74 5.60
CA ALA A 27 5.27 11.45 6.02
C ALA A 27 6.25 11.68 4.85
N LEU A 28 5.89 11.25 3.64
CA LEU A 28 6.72 11.44 2.46
C LEU A 28 6.91 12.94 2.12
N GLN A 29 5.86 13.73 2.27
CA GLN A 29 5.95 15.19 2.06
C GLN A 29 6.86 15.85 3.09
N ALA A 30 6.97 15.28 4.28
CA ALA A 30 7.87 15.78 5.32
C ALA A 30 9.33 15.34 5.12
N GLY A 31 9.61 14.56 4.07
CA GLY A 31 10.97 14.08 3.78
C GLY A 31 11.30 12.73 4.41
N ASP A 32 10.33 12.07 5.01
CA ASP A 32 10.54 10.77 5.64
C ASP A 32 10.45 9.64 4.61
N THR A 33 10.91 8.46 5.00
CA THR A 33 10.74 7.24 4.21
C THR A 33 9.63 6.38 4.81
N VAL A 34 8.98 5.58 3.95
CA VAL A 34 7.85 4.75 4.37
C VAL A 34 7.98 3.35 3.77
N LEU A 35 7.78 2.34 4.61
CA LEU A 35 7.45 1.00 4.15
C LEU A 35 5.96 0.78 4.40
N LEU A 36 5.22 0.54 3.34
CA LEU A 36 3.78 0.23 3.43
C LEU A 36 3.59 -1.23 3.06
N MET A 37 3.08 -2.02 4.01
CA MET A 37 2.81 -3.44 3.80
C MET A 37 1.31 -3.64 3.67
N LEU A 38 0.89 -4.20 2.54
CA LEU A 38 -0.51 -4.47 2.23
C LEU A 38 -0.84 -5.93 2.51
N PHE A 39 -1.80 -6.17 3.41
CA PHE A 39 -2.30 -7.48 3.79
C PHE A 39 -3.77 -7.59 3.44
N HIS A 40 -4.26 -8.82 3.39
CA HIS A 40 -5.68 -9.12 3.22
C HIS A 40 -6.23 -8.36 2.00
N ASP A 41 -7.40 -7.74 2.08
CA ASP A 41 -8.01 -7.05 0.94
C ASP A 41 -7.20 -5.84 0.45
N ALA A 42 -6.29 -5.31 1.28
CA ALA A 42 -5.45 -4.20 0.86
C ALA A 42 -4.53 -4.55 -0.30
N VAL A 43 -4.21 -5.83 -0.52
CA VAL A 43 -3.36 -6.24 -1.66
C VAL A 43 -3.99 -5.87 -3.00
N THR A 44 -5.31 -5.79 -3.08
CA THR A 44 -6.01 -5.44 -4.33
C THR A 44 -5.79 -3.98 -4.74
N ILE A 45 -5.47 -3.10 -3.79
CA ILE A 45 -5.19 -1.68 -4.08
C ILE A 45 -3.99 -1.55 -5.01
N ALA A 46 -3.02 -2.45 -4.87
CA ALA A 46 -1.79 -2.43 -5.68
C ALA A 46 -1.98 -3.03 -7.08
N VAL A 47 -3.11 -3.66 -7.36
CA VAL A 47 -3.41 -4.13 -8.72
C VAL A 47 -3.65 -2.94 -9.62
N ASP A 48 -2.93 -2.89 -10.75
CA ASP A 48 -3.02 -1.77 -11.68
C ASP A 48 -4.47 -1.54 -12.13
N GLY A 49 -4.91 -0.30 -12.04
CA GLY A 49 -6.28 0.10 -12.38
C GLY A 49 -7.25 0.14 -11.21
N THR A 50 -6.91 -0.43 -10.06
CA THR A 50 -7.83 -0.54 -8.93
C THR A 50 -7.95 0.77 -8.14
N HIS A 51 -6.82 1.36 -7.72
CA HIS A 51 -6.87 2.54 -6.85
C HIS A 51 -7.49 3.75 -7.55
N GLN A 52 -7.42 3.82 -8.87
CA GLN A 52 -8.01 4.91 -9.64
C GLN A 52 -9.54 4.97 -9.51
N LYS A 53 -10.16 3.83 -9.17
CA LYS A 53 -11.62 3.72 -9.00
C LYS A 53 -12.05 3.88 -7.55
N MET A 54 -11.12 3.98 -6.62
CA MET A 54 -11.38 4.04 -5.19
C MET A 54 -11.47 5.49 -4.74
N ILE A 55 -12.69 6.00 -4.57
CA ILE A 55 -12.93 7.39 -4.16
C ILE A 55 -13.53 7.38 -2.75
N PRO A 56 -12.77 7.82 -1.74
CA PRO A 56 -13.27 7.79 -0.35
C PRO A 56 -14.20 8.95 -0.05
N PHE A 57 -14.99 8.81 1.00
CA PHE A 57 -15.65 9.92 1.65
C PHE A 57 -14.66 10.61 2.57
N GLY A 58 -14.48 11.92 2.43
CA GLY A 58 -13.56 12.70 3.27
C GLY A 58 -12.30 13.11 2.53
N PRO A 59 -11.13 13.05 3.17
CA PRO A 59 -9.88 13.53 2.55
C PRO A 59 -9.53 12.76 1.28
N PRO A 60 -8.80 13.39 0.32
CA PRO A 60 -8.33 12.68 -0.87
C PRO A 60 -7.48 11.47 -0.50
N ALA A 61 -7.58 10.43 -1.31
CA ALA A 61 -7.01 9.12 -0.99
C ALA A 61 -5.48 9.05 -1.03
N LYS A 62 -4.81 9.83 -1.86
CA LYS A 62 -3.35 9.87 -1.95
C LYS A 62 -2.68 8.58 -2.44
N PHE A 63 -3.43 7.65 -3.02
CA PHE A 63 -2.85 6.39 -3.49
C PHE A 63 -1.72 6.62 -4.50
N ALA A 64 -1.97 7.42 -5.52
CA ALA A 64 -1.00 7.66 -6.58
C ALA A 64 0.28 8.31 -6.06
N GLU A 65 0.18 9.24 -5.11
CA GLU A 65 1.33 9.90 -4.53
C GLU A 65 2.25 8.92 -3.81
N VAL A 66 1.70 7.94 -3.12
CA VAL A 66 2.49 6.93 -2.42
C VAL A 66 3.14 5.98 -3.43
N PHE A 67 2.38 5.45 -4.38
CA PHE A 67 2.92 4.49 -5.35
C PHE A 67 4.00 5.11 -6.24
N SER A 68 3.96 6.40 -6.48
CA SER A 68 4.94 7.07 -7.35
C SER A 68 6.15 7.65 -6.62
N ASN A 69 6.16 7.64 -5.29
CA ASN A 69 7.23 8.28 -4.53
C ASN A 69 8.41 7.31 -4.33
N PRO A 70 9.65 7.70 -4.72
CA PRO A 70 10.80 6.82 -4.58
C PRO A 70 11.21 6.54 -3.11
N ASN A 71 10.73 7.34 -2.16
CA ASN A 71 10.98 7.13 -0.74
C ASN A 71 9.94 6.21 -0.09
N ALA A 72 8.98 5.71 -0.86
CA ALA A 72 8.01 4.72 -0.42
C ALA A 72 8.38 3.35 -0.98
N THR A 73 8.37 2.35 -0.10
CA THR A 73 8.46 0.94 -0.49
C THR A 73 7.09 0.33 -0.22
N VAL A 74 6.44 -0.23 -1.25
CA VAL A 74 5.15 -0.88 -1.10
C VAL A 74 5.33 -2.38 -1.29
N LEU A 75 5.07 -3.14 -0.23
CA LEU A 75 5.13 -4.59 -0.26
C LEU A 75 3.71 -5.17 -0.20
N VAL A 76 3.47 -6.16 -1.04
CA VAL A 76 2.18 -6.85 -1.14
C VAL A 76 2.35 -8.26 -0.58
N CYS A 77 1.54 -8.60 0.41
CA CYS A 77 1.57 -9.94 1.02
C CYS A 77 1.32 -11.00 -0.05
N LYS A 78 2.32 -11.84 -0.28
CA LYS A 78 2.25 -12.83 -1.35
C LYS A 78 1.13 -13.86 -1.13
N PRO A 79 0.99 -14.51 0.05
CA PRO A 79 -0.12 -15.44 0.26
C PRO A 79 -1.49 -14.77 0.10
N CYS A 80 -1.65 -13.54 0.57
CA CYS A 80 -2.91 -12.81 0.43
C CYS A 80 -3.25 -12.55 -1.03
N ALA A 81 -2.24 -12.24 -1.85
CA ALA A 81 -2.41 -12.03 -3.27
C ALA A 81 -2.74 -13.34 -4.00
N GLU A 82 -2.06 -14.42 -3.66
CA GLU A 82 -2.25 -15.72 -4.32
C GLU A 82 -3.65 -16.26 -4.13
N VAL A 83 -4.24 -16.15 -2.94
CA VAL A 83 -5.63 -16.61 -2.72
C VAL A 83 -6.64 -15.76 -3.50
N ARG A 84 -6.24 -14.61 -3.99
CA ARG A 84 -7.07 -13.70 -4.80
C ARG A 84 -6.71 -13.76 -6.29
N SER A 85 -5.88 -14.73 -6.68
CA SER A 85 -5.42 -14.90 -8.07
C SER A 85 -4.69 -13.67 -8.60
N ILE A 86 -3.95 -12.97 -7.74
CA ILE A 86 -3.13 -11.82 -8.12
C ILE A 86 -1.69 -12.28 -8.31
N SER A 87 -1.14 -12.08 -9.49
CA SER A 87 0.28 -12.32 -9.78
C SER A 87 1.05 -11.01 -9.74
N GLU A 88 2.36 -11.09 -9.55
CA GLU A 88 3.19 -9.89 -9.38
C GLU A 88 3.16 -8.96 -10.59
N ASN A 89 3.02 -9.51 -11.80
CA ASN A 89 2.94 -8.70 -13.01
C ASN A 89 1.63 -7.88 -13.14
N MET A 90 0.66 -8.12 -12.27
CA MET A 90 -0.59 -7.35 -12.22
C MET A 90 -0.46 -6.10 -11.35
N LEU A 91 0.64 -5.97 -10.60
CA LEU A 91 0.82 -4.89 -9.65
C LEU A 91 1.29 -3.61 -10.32
N VAL A 92 0.97 -2.47 -9.70
CA VAL A 92 1.52 -1.17 -10.12
C VAL A 92 3.04 -1.19 -10.04
N HIS A 93 3.69 -0.27 -10.76
CA HIS A 93 5.13 -0.28 -11.03
C HIS A 93 5.99 -0.45 -9.78
N ASN A 94 5.69 0.24 -8.68
CA ASN A 94 6.54 0.25 -7.50
C ASN A 94 6.08 -0.71 -6.39
N ALA A 95 5.11 -1.57 -6.66
CA ALA A 95 4.65 -2.57 -5.70
C ALA A 95 5.22 -3.93 -6.04
N VAL A 96 5.75 -4.62 -5.05
CA VAL A 96 6.34 -5.96 -5.21
C VAL A 96 5.85 -6.88 -4.11
N PHE A 97 5.94 -8.19 -4.35
CA PHE A 97 5.60 -9.16 -3.32
C PHE A 97 6.60 -9.13 -2.16
N GLY A 98 6.07 -9.35 -0.96
CA GLY A 98 6.85 -9.49 0.25
C GLY A 98 6.09 -10.29 1.29
N GLY A 99 6.61 -10.36 2.50
CA GLY A 99 5.96 -11.10 3.58
C GLY A 99 6.41 -10.57 4.93
N MET A 100 6.06 -11.32 5.98
CA MET A 100 6.36 -10.93 7.35
C MET A 100 7.86 -10.76 7.61
N ASN A 101 8.71 -11.54 6.91
CA ASN A 101 10.17 -11.38 7.04
C ASN A 101 10.63 -9.99 6.61
N ASN A 102 10.08 -9.48 5.52
CA ASN A 102 10.41 -8.13 5.05
C ASN A 102 9.96 -7.09 6.07
N LEU A 103 8.76 -7.24 6.61
CA LEU A 103 8.24 -6.33 7.63
C LEU A 103 9.13 -6.36 8.87
N HIS A 104 9.51 -7.55 9.34
CA HIS A 104 10.39 -7.72 10.49
C HIS A 104 11.75 -7.05 10.28
N GLN A 105 12.34 -7.19 9.09
CA GLN A 105 13.62 -6.57 8.77
C GLN A 105 13.57 -5.05 8.86
N HIS A 106 12.45 -4.44 8.45
CA HIS A 106 12.29 -2.99 8.49
C HIS A 106 12.02 -2.44 9.89
N THR A 107 11.58 -3.28 10.82
CA THR A 107 11.29 -2.86 12.19
C THR A 107 12.43 -3.13 13.18
N SER A 108 13.44 -3.86 12.77
CA SER A 108 14.57 -4.25 13.66
C SER A 108 15.73 -3.24 13.72
#